data_8d0eb8cdb6b881710d2efb1620fa15cc
#
_entry.id   8d0eb8cdb6b881710d2efb1620fa15cc
#
_cell.length_a   1.000
_cell.length_b   1.000
_cell.length_c   1.000
_cell.angle_alpha   90.00
_cell.angle_beta   90.00
_cell.angle_gamma   90.00
#
_symmetry.space_group_name_H-M   'P 1'
#
loop_
_entity.id
_entity.type
_entity.pdbx_description
1 polymer ?
#
loop_
_entity_poly.entity_id
_entity_poly.type
_entity_poly.pdbx_seq_one_letter_code
_entity_poly.pdbx_strand_id
1 'polypeptide(L)'
;RVDRSVPLDANWLRAHPLPRHAHDIDKNARGKVLVVGGSRNVPGGVMLTAEAAFRAGAGKVTIATIASLAVPLGLAMPECGVVPLSETDGQIADGAPVVADLAEQHDVIVIGPAMDDADAADSLLAALLPSLSPAKPLLLDAAALRAAARH
;
A
#
# COMPACT_ATOMS: atom_id res chain seq x y z
N ARG A 1 -29.10 7.58 7.86
CA ARG A 1 -27.95 6.65 7.70
C ARG A 1 -28.34 5.36 8.38
N VAL A 2 -28.60 4.31 7.61
CA VAL A 2 -28.81 2.97 8.19
C VAL A 2 -27.42 2.46 8.58
N ASP A 3 -27.22 2.23 9.88
CA ASP A 3 -26.01 1.55 10.37
C ASP A 3 -26.01 0.13 9.79
N ARG A 4 -25.09 -0.14 8.88
CA ARG A 4 -24.86 -1.45 8.27
C ARG A 4 -23.65 -2.15 8.89
N SER A 5 -23.31 -1.82 10.13
CA SER A 5 -22.25 -2.52 10.83
C SER A 5 -22.61 -3.99 10.98
N VAL A 6 -21.74 -4.84 10.46
CA VAL A 6 -21.84 -6.30 10.63
C VAL A 6 -20.83 -6.67 11.71
N PRO A 7 -21.23 -7.35 12.78
CA PRO A 7 -20.28 -7.76 13.81
C PRO A 7 -19.24 -8.71 13.23
N LEU A 8 -17.95 -8.43 13.48
CA LEU A 8 -16.84 -9.31 13.12
C LEU A 8 -16.78 -10.44 14.16
N ASP A 9 -17.57 -11.47 13.94
CA ASP A 9 -17.64 -12.66 14.81
C ASP A 9 -17.17 -13.93 14.10
N ALA A 10 -17.19 -15.06 14.84
CA ALA A 10 -16.78 -16.34 14.30
C ALA A 10 -17.65 -16.83 13.13
N ASN A 11 -18.92 -16.41 13.04
CA ASN A 11 -19.81 -16.79 11.95
C ASN A 11 -19.46 -16.03 10.69
N TRP A 12 -19.18 -14.72 10.86
CA TRP A 12 -18.71 -13.89 9.75
C TRP A 12 -17.38 -14.41 9.18
N LEU A 13 -16.41 -14.75 10.04
CA LEU A 13 -15.11 -15.30 9.62
C LEU A 13 -15.25 -16.63 8.90
N ARG A 14 -16.16 -17.51 9.33
CA ARG A 14 -16.42 -18.79 8.62
C ARG A 14 -17.07 -18.57 7.25
N ALA A 15 -17.93 -17.56 7.13
CA ALA A 15 -18.56 -17.21 5.86
C ALA A 15 -17.61 -16.50 4.86
N HIS A 16 -16.50 -15.92 5.38
CA HIS A 16 -15.48 -15.22 4.61
C HIS A 16 -14.10 -15.84 4.84
N PRO A 17 -13.87 -17.10 4.45
CA PRO A 17 -12.60 -17.77 4.67
C PRO A 17 -11.49 -17.10 3.86
N LEU A 18 -10.28 -17.13 4.38
CA LEU A 18 -9.10 -16.67 3.62
C LEU A 18 -8.96 -17.49 2.34
N PRO A 19 -8.54 -16.85 1.22
CA PRO A 19 -8.25 -17.55 -0.02
C PRO A 19 -7.23 -18.67 0.21
N ARG A 20 -7.53 -19.87 -0.26
CA ARG A 20 -6.57 -20.98 -0.26
C ARG A 20 -5.89 -21.05 -1.62
N HIS A 21 -4.59 -20.88 -1.63
CA HIS A 21 -3.81 -21.11 -2.83
C HIS A 21 -3.62 -22.60 -3.06
N ALA A 22 -3.79 -23.08 -4.29
CA ALA A 22 -3.38 -24.44 -4.66
C ALA A 22 -1.86 -24.54 -4.55
N HIS A 23 -1.34 -25.77 -4.25
CA HIS A 23 0.08 -25.97 -3.95
C HIS A 23 1.05 -25.58 -5.09
N ASP A 24 0.58 -25.49 -6.34
CA ASP A 24 1.39 -25.22 -7.54
C ASP A 24 1.13 -23.84 -8.18
N ILE A 25 0.61 -22.86 -7.43
CA ILE A 25 0.38 -21.53 -7.98
C ILE A 25 1.69 -20.73 -8.04
N ASP A 26 2.06 -20.29 -9.27
CA ASP A 26 3.18 -19.36 -9.49
C ASP A 26 3.01 -18.08 -8.64
N LYS A 27 4.15 -17.52 -8.22
CA LYS A 27 4.20 -16.26 -7.48
C LYS A 27 3.44 -15.11 -8.15
N ASN A 28 3.34 -15.09 -9.48
CA ASN A 28 2.56 -14.09 -10.21
C ASN A 28 1.05 -14.25 -10.03
N ALA A 29 0.58 -15.48 -9.80
CA ALA A 29 -0.83 -15.79 -9.60
C ALA A 29 -1.30 -15.62 -8.14
N ARG A 30 -0.36 -15.42 -7.20
CA ARG A 30 -0.67 -15.17 -5.78
C ARG A 30 -1.02 -13.71 -5.46
N GLY A 31 -1.07 -12.86 -6.48
CA GLY A 31 -1.36 -11.44 -6.33
C GLY A 31 -0.11 -10.57 -6.09
N LYS A 32 -0.22 -9.35 -6.56
CA LYS A 32 0.84 -8.33 -6.49
C LYS A 32 0.35 -7.15 -5.66
N VAL A 33 1.09 -6.79 -4.63
CA VAL A 33 0.77 -5.71 -3.71
C VAL A 33 1.72 -4.54 -3.94
N LEU A 34 1.16 -3.34 -4.13
CA LEU A 34 1.91 -2.09 -4.12
C LEU A 34 1.72 -1.44 -2.76
N VAL A 35 2.80 -1.19 -2.04
CA VAL A 35 2.84 -0.43 -0.79
C VAL A 35 3.42 0.95 -1.07
N VAL A 36 2.65 1.99 -0.81
CA VAL A 36 3.08 3.39 -1.00
C VAL A 36 3.11 4.08 0.35
N GLY A 37 4.27 4.56 0.73
CA GLY A 37 4.41 5.20 2.04
C GLY A 37 5.86 5.37 2.47
N GLY A 38 6.04 5.53 3.77
CA GLY A 38 7.33 5.84 4.36
C GLY A 38 7.59 7.34 4.46
N SER A 39 8.25 7.71 5.52
CA SER A 39 8.77 9.06 5.75
C SER A 39 10.14 8.96 6.40
N ARG A 40 10.86 10.07 6.43
CA ARG A 40 12.17 10.12 7.12
C ARG A 40 12.06 9.75 8.59
N ASN A 41 10.95 10.11 9.23
CA ASN A 41 10.75 9.89 10.67
C ASN A 41 10.35 8.45 11.00
N VAL A 42 9.71 7.73 10.06
CA VAL A 42 9.19 6.37 10.29
C VAL A 42 9.62 5.43 9.16
N PRO A 43 10.93 5.19 8.98
CA PRO A 43 11.44 4.45 7.81
C PRO A 43 11.02 2.98 7.79
N GLY A 44 10.78 2.37 8.95
CA GLY A 44 10.50 0.93 9.06
C GLY A 44 9.04 0.52 8.82
N GLY A 45 8.09 1.45 8.80
CA GLY A 45 6.67 1.10 8.74
C GLY A 45 6.25 0.42 7.42
N VAL A 46 6.84 0.81 6.30
CA VAL A 46 6.58 0.17 5.00
C VAL A 46 7.13 -1.26 4.95
N MET A 47 8.21 -1.55 5.67
CA MET A 47 8.77 -2.91 5.79
C MET A 47 7.78 -3.84 6.50
N LEU A 48 7.21 -3.39 7.61
CA LEU A 48 6.21 -4.17 8.36
C LEU A 48 4.98 -4.46 7.50
N THR A 49 4.55 -3.50 6.70
CA THR A 49 3.43 -3.68 5.76
C THR A 49 3.77 -4.68 4.67
N ALA A 50 4.95 -4.60 4.09
CA ALA A 50 5.40 -5.54 3.06
C ALA A 50 5.55 -6.96 3.62
N GLU A 51 6.11 -7.11 4.81
CA GLU A 51 6.21 -8.40 5.51
C GLU A 51 4.81 -8.98 5.79
N ALA A 52 3.87 -8.16 6.24
CA ALA A 52 2.49 -8.58 6.45
C ALA A 52 1.82 -9.04 5.15
N ALA A 53 2.07 -8.36 4.04
CA ALA A 53 1.56 -8.76 2.73
C ALA A 53 2.10 -10.13 2.30
N PHE A 54 3.41 -10.39 2.46
CA PHE A 54 3.98 -11.72 2.19
C PHE A 54 3.41 -12.80 3.11
N ARG A 55 3.28 -12.52 4.40
CA ARG A 55 2.68 -13.46 5.36
C ARG A 55 1.21 -13.75 5.06
N ALA A 56 0.49 -12.78 4.48
CA ALA A 56 -0.88 -12.98 3.99
C ALA A 56 -0.95 -13.77 2.67
N GLY A 57 0.19 -14.04 2.03
CA GLY A 57 0.28 -14.88 0.83
C GLY A 57 0.52 -14.14 -0.48
N ALA A 58 0.83 -12.84 -0.45
CA ALA A 58 1.18 -12.10 -1.66
C ALA A 58 2.39 -12.74 -2.38
N GLY A 59 2.29 -12.86 -3.69
CA GLY A 59 3.36 -13.44 -4.50
C GLY A 59 4.47 -12.44 -4.83
N LYS A 60 4.10 -11.15 -4.91
CA LYS A 60 5.03 -10.04 -5.14
C LYS A 60 4.61 -8.83 -4.31
N VAL A 61 5.59 -8.13 -3.78
CA VAL A 61 5.39 -6.84 -3.11
C VAL A 61 6.36 -5.83 -3.71
N THR A 62 5.83 -4.67 -4.06
CA THR A 62 6.61 -3.50 -4.45
C THR A 62 6.38 -2.39 -3.44
N ILE A 63 7.45 -1.77 -2.96
CA ILE A 63 7.40 -0.61 -2.07
C ILE A 63 7.75 0.63 -2.89
N ALA A 64 6.86 1.60 -2.97
CA ALA A 64 7.12 2.93 -3.49
C ALA A 64 7.28 3.89 -2.30
N THR A 65 8.45 4.45 -2.13
CA THR A 65 8.82 5.24 -0.94
C THR A 65 9.73 6.40 -1.29
N ILE A 66 9.99 7.29 -0.33
CA ILE A 66 10.90 8.42 -0.51
C ILE A 66 12.29 7.96 -1.00
N ALA A 67 12.91 8.77 -1.84
CA ALA A 67 14.16 8.40 -2.51
C ALA A 67 15.29 8.02 -1.54
N SER A 68 15.38 8.71 -0.40
CA SER A 68 16.41 8.45 0.61
C SER A 68 16.30 7.08 1.27
N LEU A 69 15.10 6.46 1.28
CA LEU A 69 14.87 5.13 1.87
C LEU A 69 14.97 3.99 0.87
N ALA A 70 14.90 4.25 -0.43
CA ALA A 70 14.75 3.20 -1.43
C ALA A 70 15.89 2.19 -1.41
N VAL A 71 17.15 2.62 -1.44
CA VAL A 71 18.31 1.72 -1.43
C VAL A 71 18.44 0.97 -0.10
N PRO A 72 18.39 1.63 1.07
CA PRO A 72 18.42 0.93 2.35
C PRO A 72 17.32 -0.14 2.49
N LEU A 73 16.11 0.16 2.05
CA LEU A 73 14.98 -0.79 2.07
C LEU A 73 15.21 -1.99 1.14
N GLY A 74 15.69 -1.75 -0.09
CA GLY A 74 15.99 -2.83 -1.02
C GLY A 74 17.08 -3.78 -0.52
N LEU A 75 18.05 -3.28 0.25
CA LEU A 75 19.06 -4.11 0.91
C LEU A 75 18.51 -4.89 2.10
N ALA A 76 17.58 -4.29 2.86
CA ALA A 76 16.97 -4.91 4.03
C ALA A 76 15.88 -5.94 3.65
N MET A 77 15.23 -5.76 2.50
CA MET A 77 14.14 -6.62 2.00
C MET A 77 14.39 -6.99 0.53
N PRO A 78 15.35 -7.87 0.24
CA PRO A 78 15.74 -8.19 -1.15
C PRO A 78 14.65 -8.90 -1.94
N GLU A 79 13.62 -9.43 -1.30
CA GLU A 79 12.43 -10.01 -1.92
C GLU A 79 11.44 -8.98 -2.45
N CYS A 80 11.52 -7.71 -2.01
CA CYS A 80 10.68 -6.62 -2.50
C CYS A 80 11.31 -5.90 -3.68
N GLY A 81 10.47 -5.51 -4.66
CA GLY A 81 10.81 -4.38 -5.52
C GLY A 81 10.74 -3.07 -4.74
N VAL A 82 11.70 -2.17 -4.92
CA VAL A 82 11.65 -0.84 -4.29
C VAL A 82 11.77 0.24 -5.35
N VAL A 83 10.83 1.17 -5.36
CA VAL A 83 10.75 2.28 -6.31
C VAL A 83 10.91 3.60 -5.57
N PRO A 84 11.94 4.40 -5.88
CA PRO A 84 12.10 5.71 -5.28
C PRO A 84 11.07 6.69 -5.84
N LEU A 85 10.42 7.44 -4.94
CA LEU A 85 9.57 8.57 -5.25
C LEU A 85 10.29 9.87 -4.90
N SER A 86 9.92 10.96 -5.57
CA SER A 86 10.42 12.30 -5.22
C SER A 86 10.17 12.62 -3.75
N GLU A 87 11.12 13.30 -3.14
CA GLU A 87 11.12 13.60 -1.71
C GLU A 87 11.30 15.09 -1.46
N THR A 88 10.48 15.65 -0.59
CA THR A 88 10.64 17.01 -0.05
C THR A 88 10.43 16.95 1.46
N ASP A 89 11.36 17.49 2.22
CA ASP A 89 11.34 17.53 3.70
C ASP A 89 11.12 16.16 4.37
N GLY A 90 11.56 15.08 3.70
CA GLY A 90 11.43 13.72 4.22
C GLY A 90 10.04 13.10 4.00
N GLN A 91 9.24 13.69 3.13
CA GLN A 91 7.91 13.22 2.73
C GLN A 91 7.86 12.93 1.23
N ILE A 92 6.92 12.09 0.80
CA ILE A 92 6.68 11.86 -0.62
C ILE A 92 6.14 13.14 -1.26
N ALA A 93 6.79 13.59 -2.34
CA ALA A 93 6.38 14.71 -3.16
C ALA A 93 6.23 14.26 -4.62
N ASP A 94 5.24 14.80 -5.34
CA ASP A 94 5.03 14.57 -6.79
C ASP A 94 5.05 13.08 -7.22
N GLY A 95 4.74 12.17 -6.31
CA GLY A 95 4.80 10.72 -6.54
C GLY A 95 3.62 10.14 -7.34
N ALA A 96 2.53 10.88 -7.50
CA ALA A 96 1.30 10.36 -8.07
C ALA A 96 1.42 9.74 -9.47
N PRO A 97 2.14 10.33 -10.45
CA PRO A 97 2.29 9.71 -11.78
C PRO A 97 2.99 8.36 -11.71
N VAL A 98 4.07 8.25 -10.94
CA VAL A 98 4.81 6.98 -10.79
C VAL A 98 3.95 5.92 -10.10
N VAL A 99 3.19 6.32 -9.07
CA VAL A 99 2.28 5.42 -8.36
C VAL A 99 1.13 4.96 -9.26
N ALA A 100 0.61 5.82 -10.14
CA ALA A 100 -0.44 5.46 -11.09
C ALA A 100 0.05 4.39 -12.08
N ASP A 101 1.25 4.55 -12.65
CA ASP A 101 1.86 3.56 -13.55
C ASP A 101 2.11 2.23 -12.85
N LEU A 102 2.57 2.26 -11.60
CA LEU A 102 2.75 1.06 -10.79
C LEU A 102 1.40 0.40 -10.45
N ALA A 103 0.38 1.18 -10.19
CA ALA A 103 -0.95 0.69 -9.86
C ALA A 103 -1.55 -0.19 -10.96
N GLU A 104 -1.27 0.10 -12.23
CA GLU A 104 -1.71 -0.73 -13.35
C GLU A 104 -1.11 -2.14 -13.32
N GLN A 105 0.09 -2.28 -12.76
CA GLN A 105 0.85 -3.54 -12.73
C GLN A 105 0.59 -4.37 -11.46
N HIS A 106 -0.19 -3.85 -10.52
CA HIS A 106 -0.48 -4.47 -9.21
C HIS A 106 -1.97 -4.72 -9.02
N ASP A 107 -2.31 -5.74 -8.25
CA ASP A 107 -3.70 -6.14 -8.01
C ASP A 107 -4.36 -5.33 -6.89
N VAL A 108 -3.58 -4.86 -5.93
CA VAL A 108 -4.04 -4.05 -4.79
C VAL A 108 -2.99 -3.01 -4.41
N ILE A 109 -3.46 -1.88 -3.92
CA ILE A 109 -2.60 -0.78 -3.45
C ILE A 109 -2.86 -0.54 -1.95
N VAL A 110 -1.79 -0.38 -1.18
CA VAL A 110 -1.82 0.05 0.22
C VAL A 110 -1.13 1.41 0.28
N ILE A 111 -1.82 2.46 0.69
CA ILE A 111 -1.27 3.82 0.79
C ILE A 111 -1.34 4.30 2.23
N GLY A 112 -0.27 4.89 2.71
CA GLY A 112 -0.24 5.55 4.00
C GLY A 112 0.67 4.97 5.07
N PRO A 113 1.07 3.67 5.00
CA PRO A 113 1.97 3.15 6.02
C PRO A 113 3.19 4.04 6.21
N ALA A 114 3.43 4.45 7.46
CA ALA A 114 4.54 5.32 7.81
C ALA A 114 4.55 6.71 7.13
N MET A 115 3.43 7.17 6.62
CA MET A 115 3.23 8.58 6.27
C MET A 115 2.75 9.33 7.53
N ASP A 116 3.52 10.31 7.96
CA ASP A 116 3.27 11.07 9.19
C ASP A 116 2.78 12.50 8.92
N ASP A 117 2.86 12.97 7.68
CA ASP A 117 2.35 14.27 7.25
C ASP A 117 1.01 14.14 6.52
N ALA A 118 -0.02 14.79 7.06
CA ALA A 118 -1.38 14.72 6.52
C ALA A 118 -1.54 15.52 5.22
N ASP A 119 -0.79 16.59 5.03
CA ASP A 119 -0.90 17.44 3.85
C ASP A 119 -0.14 16.83 2.66
N ALA A 120 0.99 16.17 2.93
CA ALA A 120 1.69 15.37 1.93
C ALA A 120 0.82 14.18 1.46
N ALA A 121 0.16 13.50 2.40
CA ALA A 121 -0.76 12.41 2.07
C ALA A 121 -1.99 12.89 1.28
N ASP A 122 -2.56 14.04 1.65
CA ASP A 122 -3.68 14.67 0.96
C ASP A 122 -3.31 15.03 -0.48
N SER A 123 -2.17 15.67 -0.67
CA SER A 123 -1.64 16.05 -1.99
C SER A 123 -1.43 14.84 -2.89
N LEU A 124 -0.85 13.75 -2.35
CA LEU A 124 -0.67 12.50 -3.08
C LEU A 124 -2.02 11.89 -3.49
N LEU A 125 -2.98 11.79 -2.57
CA LEU A 125 -4.30 11.22 -2.86
C LEU A 125 -5.08 12.07 -3.85
N ALA A 126 -5.11 13.40 -3.69
CA ALA A 126 -5.80 14.31 -4.61
C ALA A 126 -5.31 14.15 -6.06
N ALA A 127 -4.00 13.99 -6.23
CA ALA A 127 -3.40 13.82 -7.56
C ALA A 127 -3.56 12.39 -8.10
N LEU A 128 -3.58 11.37 -7.24
CA LEU A 128 -3.59 9.96 -7.63
C LEU A 128 -5.00 9.42 -7.92
N LEU A 129 -5.98 9.72 -7.06
CA LEU A 129 -7.32 9.11 -7.13
C LEU A 129 -8.00 9.27 -8.50
N PRO A 130 -7.91 10.42 -9.19
CA PRO A 130 -8.51 10.58 -10.52
C PRO A 130 -7.92 9.64 -11.60
N SER A 131 -6.69 9.16 -11.38
CA SER A 131 -5.98 8.27 -12.31
C SER A 131 -6.21 6.79 -12.03
N LEU A 132 -6.78 6.44 -10.88
CA LEU A 132 -7.03 5.05 -10.52
C LEU A 132 -8.37 4.55 -11.08
N SER A 133 -8.39 3.31 -11.53
CA SER A 133 -9.65 2.63 -11.85
C SER A 133 -10.53 2.54 -10.59
N PRO A 134 -11.84 2.85 -10.67
CA PRO A 134 -12.77 2.70 -9.54
C PRO A 134 -12.87 1.27 -9.01
N ALA A 135 -12.48 0.27 -9.82
CA ALA A 135 -12.45 -1.14 -9.41
C ALA A 135 -11.14 -1.55 -8.74
N LYS A 136 -10.13 -0.66 -8.68
CA LYS A 136 -8.83 -0.97 -8.06
C LYS A 136 -8.96 -1.06 -6.55
N PRO A 137 -8.70 -2.22 -5.92
CA PRO A 137 -8.71 -2.34 -4.47
C PRO A 137 -7.66 -1.41 -3.85
N LEU A 138 -8.11 -0.56 -2.94
CA LEU A 138 -7.29 0.43 -2.25
C LEU A 138 -7.49 0.31 -0.75
N LEU A 139 -6.39 0.14 -0.02
CA LEU A 139 -6.34 0.18 1.43
C LEU A 139 -5.63 1.47 1.85
N LEU A 140 -6.25 2.23 2.74
CA LEU A 140 -5.67 3.47 3.27
C LEU A 140 -5.33 3.30 4.75
N ASP A 141 -4.16 3.80 5.15
CA ASP A 141 -3.67 3.76 6.52
C ASP A 141 -3.11 5.12 6.97
N ALA A 142 -2.97 5.30 8.27
CA ALA A 142 -2.32 6.44 8.90
C ALA A 142 -2.77 7.80 8.34
N ALA A 143 -1.83 8.62 7.83
CA ALA A 143 -2.15 9.93 7.29
C ALA A 143 -3.07 9.87 6.06
N ALA A 144 -2.91 8.87 5.20
CA ALA A 144 -3.77 8.70 4.02
C ALA A 144 -5.23 8.41 4.39
N LEU A 145 -5.48 7.65 5.46
CA LEU A 145 -6.85 7.42 5.95
C LEU A 145 -7.51 8.71 6.44
N ARG A 146 -6.74 9.60 7.10
CA ARG A 146 -7.25 10.91 7.53
C ARG A 146 -7.49 11.84 6.33
N ALA A 147 -6.61 11.82 5.35
CA ALA A 147 -6.73 12.61 4.13
C ALA A 147 -7.95 12.19 3.29
N ALA A 148 -8.23 10.90 3.19
CA ALA A 148 -9.37 10.36 2.43
C ALA A 148 -10.74 10.90 2.88
N ALA A 149 -10.86 11.41 4.09
CA ALA A 149 -12.11 12.04 4.56
C ALA A 149 -12.40 13.38 3.86
N ARG A 150 -11.45 13.92 3.11
CA ARG A 150 -11.55 15.18 2.35
C ARG A 150 -11.91 14.95 0.87
N HIS A 151 -11.82 13.71 0.39
CA HIS A 151 -12.09 13.27 -0.97
C HIS A 151 -13.28 12.30 -1.02
#